data_61107e80fdaf7a82641502fdec08e99f
#
_entry.id   61107e80fdaf7a82641502fdec08e99f
#
_cell.length_a   1.000
_cell.length_b   1.000
_cell.length_c   1.000
_cell.angle_alpha   90.00
_cell.angle_beta   90.00
_cell.angle_gamma   90.00
#
_symmetry.space_group_name_H-M   'P 1'
#
loop_
_entity.id
_entity.type
_entity.pdbx_description
1 polymer ?
#
loop_
_entity_poly.entity_id
_entity_poly.type
_entity_poly.pdbx_seq_one_letter_code
_entity_poly.pdbx_strand_id
1 'polypeptide(L)'
;MRFYLDENVPIDVLRIGRSLGLDIVSSHEVDNDALTDPQQLDYAAAHGRCLITINRDDFIRLTNEFASTDRPHAGVLIIPQGLSQHAARRVVDAILQYVERRGSMPADYLCDFLRA
;
A
#
# COMPACT_ATOMS: atom_id res chain seq x y z
N MET A 1 7.22 -1.57 -9.99
CA MET A 1 6.10 -1.80 -9.05
C MET A 1 5.11 -0.66 -9.11
N ARG A 2 3.84 -0.97 -8.90
CA ARG A 2 2.73 -0.02 -8.93
C ARG A 2 2.03 -0.05 -7.57
N PHE A 3 1.69 1.12 -7.01
CA PHE A 3 1.18 1.25 -5.66
C PHE A 3 -0.14 2.00 -5.60
N TYR A 4 -0.90 1.70 -4.54
CA TYR A 4 -2.15 2.38 -4.20
C TYR A 4 -2.12 2.71 -2.71
N LEU A 5 -2.28 3.98 -2.37
CA LEU A 5 -2.32 4.43 -0.98
C LEU A 5 -3.76 4.49 -0.49
N ASP A 6 -4.06 3.87 0.64
CA ASP A 6 -5.39 4.00 1.23
C ASP A 6 -5.60 5.41 1.82
N GLU A 7 -6.81 5.70 2.29
CA GLU A 7 -7.20 7.02 2.74
C GLU A 7 -6.43 7.53 3.96
N ASN A 8 -5.83 6.63 4.75
CA ASN A 8 -5.12 6.98 5.98
C ASN A 8 -3.67 7.39 5.75
N VAL A 9 -3.13 7.15 4.55
CA VAL A 9 -1.75 7.53 4.24
C VAL A 9 -1.71 9.01 3.83
N PRO A 10 -0.83 9.83 4.44
CA PRO A 10 -0.76 11.25 4.13
C PRO A 10 -0.49 11.54 2.66
N ILE A 11 -1.11 12.58 2.12
CA ILE A 11 -0.97 12.98 0.72
C ILE A 11 0.47 13.33 0.35
N ASP A 12 1.28 13.75 1.30
CA ASP A 12 2.68 14.06 1.05
C ASP A 12 3.48 12.85 0.58
N VAL A 13 3.09 11.65 1.01
CA VAL A 13 3.71 10.40 0.52
C VAL A 13 3.48 10.26 -0.98
N LEU A 14 2.28 10.58 -1.47
CA LEU A 14 1.98 10.58 -2.90
C LEU A 14 2.85 11.58 -3.66
N ARG A 15 2.92 12.82 -3.19
CA ARG A 15 3.67 13.88 -3.86
C ARG A 15 5.15 13.56 -3.95
N ILE A 16 5.75 13.21 -2.82
CA ILE A 16 7.19 12.90 -2.77
C ILE A 16 7.47 11.63 -3.57
N GLY A 17 6.64 10.60 -3.44
CA GLY A 17 6.81 9.36 -4.18
C GLY A 17 6.81 9.59 -5.69
N ARG A 18 5.86 10.37 -6.19
CA ARG A 18 5.82 10.71 -7.62
C ARG A 18 7.02 11.50 -8.07
N SER A 19 7.46 12.46 -7.27
CA SER A 19 8.65 13.27 -7.62
C SER A 19 9.92 12.41 -7.72
N LEU A 20 9.95 11.27 -7.07
CA LEU A 20 11.08 10.34 -7.07
C LEU A 20 10.87 9.14 -8.01
N GLY A 21 9.86 9.20 -8.87
CA GLY A 21 9.66 8.22 -9.94
C GLY A 21 8.79 7.01 -9.59
N LEU A 22 8.10 7.00 -8.45
CA LEU A 22 7.19 5.91 -8.12
C LEU A 22 5.88 5.99 -8.91
N ASP A 23 5.41 4.85 -9.38
CA ASP A 23 4.07 4.70 -9.97
C ASP A 23 3.08 4.46 -8.84
N ILE A 24 2.45 5.53 -8.38
CA ILE A 24 1.65 5.54 -7.17
C ILE A 24 0.41 6.40 -7.36
N VAL A 25 -0.73 5.91 -6.90
CA VAL A 25 -1.98 6.68 -6.81
C VAL A 25 -2.52 6.59 -5.40
N SER A 26 -3.37 7.53 -5.02
CA SER A 26 -4.03 7.50 -3.71
C SER A 26 -5.55 7.41 -3.86
N SER A 27 -6.22 6.90 -2.82
CA SER A 27 -7.67 6.86 -2.77
C SER A 27 -8.29 8.25 -2.88
N HIS A 28 -7.60 9.28 -2.36
CA HIS A 28 -8.07 10.65 -2.41
C HIS A 28 -8.22 11.16 -3.85
N GLU A 29 -7.24 10.88 -4.72
CA GLU A 29 -7.27 11.42 -6.08
C GLU A 29 -8.20 10.65 -7.02
N VAL A 30 -8.55 9.39 -6.68
CA VAL A 30 -9.49 8.58 -7.46
C VAL A 30 -10.88 8.52 -6.82
N ASP A 31 -11.13 9.37 -5.83
CA ASP A 31 -12.42 9.53 -5.17
C ASP A 31 -12.93 8.25 -4.48
N ASN A 32 -12.02 7.53 -3.83
CA ASN A 32 -12.32 6.25 -3.17
C ASN A 32 -12.36 6.35 -1.65
N ASP A 33 -12.35 7.56 -1.06
CA ASP A 33 -12.25 7.70 0.40
C ASP A 33 -13.44 7.09 1.15
N ALA A 34 -14.58 6.97 0.52
CA ALA A 34 -15.77 6.37 1.12
C ALA A 34 -15.79 4.84 1.02
N LEU A 35 -14.84 4.23 0.32
CA LEU A 35 -14.80 2.77 0.20
C LEU A 35 -14.41 2.11 1.51
N THR A 36 -14.96 0.92 1.75
CA THR A 36 -14.55 0.06 2.87
C THR A 36 -13.16 -0.52 2.60
N ASP A 37 -12.50 -1.06 3.63
CA ASP A 37 -11.19 -1.69 3.47
C ASP A 37 -11.20 -2.82 2.42
N PRO A 38 -12.17 -3.76 2.42
CA PRO A 38 -12.25 -4.76 1.35
C PRO A 38 -12.38 -4.15 -0.04
N GLN A 39 -13.17 -3.09 -0.18
CA GLN A 39 -13.34 -2.38 -1.46
C GLN A 39 -12.06 -1.69 -1.91
N GLN A 40 -11.30 -1.11 -0.97
CA GLN A 40 -10.00 -0.52 -1.26
C GLN A 40 -9.03 -1.57 -1.82
N LEU A 41 -8.99 -2.74 -1.19
CA LEU A 41 -8.10 -3.81 -1.63
C LEU A 41 -8.55 -4.39 -2.98
N ASP A 42 -9.86 -4.55 -3.21
CA ASP A 42 -10.39 -4.97 -4.51
C ASP A 42 -10.02 -3.98 -5.62
N TYR A 43 -10.12 -2.68 -5.34
CA TYR A 43 -9.77 -1.64 -6.31
C TYR A 43 -8.28 -1.73 -6.68
N ALA A 44 -7.43 -1.82 -5.67
CA ALA A 44 -5.98 -1.94 -5.90
C ALA A 44 -5.67 -3.20 -6.73
N ALA A 45 -6.27 -4.33 -6.39
CA ALA A 45 -6.10 -5.59 -7.11
C ALA A 45 -6.54 -5.48 -8.57
N ALA A 46 -7.69 -4.88 -8.83
CA ALA A 46 -8.23 -4.71 -10.18
C ALA A 46 -7.32 -3.85 -11.06
N HIS A 47 -6.53 -2.96 -10.46
CA HIS A 47 -5.60 -2.08 -11.17
C HIS A 47 -4.14 -2.58 -11.12
N GLY A 48 -3.90 -3.79 -10.61
CA GLY A 48 -2.57 -4.36 -10.51
C GLY A 48 -1.64 -3.58 -9.60
N ARG A 49 -2.18 -2.99 -8.53
CA ARG A 49 -1.43 -2.15 -7.61
C ARG A 49 -1.31 -2.80 -6.23
N CYS A 50 -0.12 -2.74 -5.66
CA CYS A 50 0.11 -3.12 -4.27
C CYS A 50 -0.44 -2.02 -3.35
N LEU A 51 -1.30 -2.38 -2.40
CA LEU A 51 -1.88 -1.44 -1.46
C LEU A 51 -0.92 -1.13 -0.33
N ILE A 52 -0.77 0.15 0.01
CA ILE A 52 0.03 0.61 1.15
C ILE A 52 -0.91 1.26 2.17
N THR A 53 -0.80 0.85 3.42
CA THR A 53 -1.66 1.28 4.51
C THR A 53 -0.88 1.44 5.82
N ILE A 54 -1.43 2.25 6.74
CA ILE A 54 -0.98 2.30 8.14
C ILE A 54 -1.89 1.46 9.05
N ASN A 55 -2.99 0.94 8.54
CA ASN A 55 -4.00 0.19 9.30
C ASN A 55 -3.63 -1.30 9.37
N ARG A 56 -2.71 -1.60 10.25
CA ARG A 56 -2.06 -2.91 10.36
C ARG A 56 -3.05 -4.05 10.61
N ASP A 57 -3.81 -3.96 11.69
CA ASP A 57 -4.58 -5.12 12.16
C ASP A 57 -5.73 -5.46 11.22
N ASP A 58 -6.42 -4.45 10.71
CA ASP A 58 -7.53 -4.66 9.78
C ASP A 58 -7.04 -5.27 8.47
N PHE A 59 -5.89 -4.83 7.94
CA PHE A 59 -5.40 -5.36 6.67
C PHE A 59 -4.72 -6.72 6.80
N ILE A 60 -4.10 -7.04 7.93
CA ILE A 60 -3.62 -8.42 8.18
C ILE A 60 -4.80 -9.38 8.18
N ARG A 61 -5.87 -9.05 8.91
CA ARG A 61 -7.09 -9.86 8.93
C ARG A 61 -7.69 -9.98 7.54
N LEU A 62 -7.77 -8.86 6.80
CA LEU A 62 -8.37 -8.81 5.48
C LEU A 62 -7.59 -9.66 4.47
N THR A 63 -6.25 -9.63 4.49
CA THR A 63 -5.46 -10.46 3.59
C THR A 63 -5.66 -11.95 3.88
N ASN A 64 -5.84 -12.33 5.15
CA ASN A 64 -6.19 -13.70 5.51
C ASN A 64 -7.57 -14.10 4.97
N GLU A 65 -8.55 -13.20 5.04
CA GLU A 65 -9.88 -13.45 4.48
C GLU A 65 -9.84 -13.61 2.96
N PHE A 66 -9.09 -12.77 2.27
CA PHE A 66 -8.93 -12.87 0.82
C PHE A 66 -8.29 -14.20 0.43
N ALA A 67 -7.24 -14.61 1.15
CA ALA A 67 -6.59 -15.90 0.90
C ALA A 67 -7.54 -17.07 1.12
N SER A 68 -8.31 -17.06 2.20
CA SER A 68 -9.22 -18.16 2.54
C SER A 68 -10.42 -18.29 1.59
N THR A 69 -10.76 -17.23 0.87
CA THR A 69 -11.87 -17.19 -0.09
C THR A 69 -11.39 -17.11 -1.54
N ASP A 70 -10.11 -17.32 -1.78
CA ASP A 70 -9.48 -17.26 -3.11
C ASP A 70 -9.71 -15.93 -3.84
N ARG A 71 -9.83 -14.82 -3.10
CA ARG A 71 -9.93 -13.49 -3.69
C ARG A 71 -8.52 -12.93 -3.94
N PRO A 72 -8.16 -12.63 -5.19
CA PRO A 72 -6.81 -12.18 -5.49
C PRO A 72 -6.58 -10.73 -5.09
N HIS A 73 -5.33 -10.42 -4.73
CA HIS A 73 -4.85 -9.04 -4.63
C HIS A 73 -3.36 -8.99 -5.01
N ALA A 74 -2.87 -7.79 -5.25
CA ALA A 74 -1.49 -7.60 -5.72
C ALA A 74 -0.51 -7.26 -4.59
N GLY A 75 -0.84 -7.65 -3.36
CA GLY A 75 -0.01 -7.43 -2.18
C GLY A 75 -0.46 -6.26 -1.33
N VAL A 76 -0.10 -6.32 -0.06
CA VAL A 76 -0.34 -5.26 0.93
C VAL A 76 0.97 -4.98 1.64
N LEU A 77 1.36 -3.72 1.70
CA LEU A 77 2.51 -3.26 2.48
C LEU A 77 2.03 -2.38 3.62
N ILE A 78 2.45 -2.70 4.82
CA ILE A 78 2.04 -1.98 6.02
C ILE A 78 3.16 -1.04 6.45
N ILE A 79 2.81 0.23 6.65
CA ILE A 79 3.71 1.23 7.23
C ILE A 79 3.68 1.01 8.75
N PRO A 80 4.78 0.57 9.38
CA PRO A 80 4.77 0.34 10.82
C PRO A 80 4.63 1.66 11.58
N GLN A 81 4.07 1.60 12.78
CA GLN A 81 3.76 2.78 13.58
C GLN A 81 4.96 3.69 13.79
N GLY A 82 6.13 3.11 14.07
CA GLY A 82 7.35 3.91 14.25
C GLY A 82 7.74 4.71 13.01
N LEU A 83 7.50 4.15 11.83
CA LEU A 83 7.80 4.82 10.58
C LEU A 83 6.73 5.86 10.22
N SER A 84 5.46 5.56 10.48
CA SER A 84 4.33 6.46 10.15
C SER A 84 4.36 7.76 10.96
N GLN A 85 5.08 7.80 12.08
CA GLN A 85 5.24 9.00 12.90
C GLN A 85 6.31 9.95 12.40
N HIS A 86 7.07 9.55 11.39
CA HIS A 86 8.13 10.38 10.81
C HIS A 86 7.62 11.15 9.59
N ALA A 87 8.48 12.03 9.06
CA ALA A 87 8.17 12.78 7.86
C ALA A 87 7.87 11.85 6.69
N ALA A 88 7.00 12.30 5.79
CA ALA A 88 6.58 11.52 4.61
C ALA A 88 7.76 11.05 3.77
N ARG A 89 8.86 11.81 3.71
CA ARG A 89 10.08 11.41 2.99
C ARG A 89 10.64 10.08 3.48
N ARG A 90 10.60 9.81 4.79
CA ARG A 90 11.09 8.54 5.34
C ARG A 90 10.22 7.36 4.91
N VAL A 91 8.92 7.58 4.84
CA VAL A 91 7.99 6.57 4.30
C VAL A 91 8.31 6.27 2.84
N VAL A 92 8.50 7.31 2.04
CA VAL A 92 8.87 7.16 0.63
C VAL A 92 10.21 6.44 0.46
N ASP A 93 11.21 6.78 1.27
CA ASP A 93 12.50 6.10 1.25
C ASP A 93 12.35 4.60 1.54
N ALA A 94 11.48 4.23 2.48
CA ALA A 94 11.20 2.83 2.78
C ALA A 94 10.53 2.11 1.58
N ILE A 95 9.62 2.79 0.88
CA ILE A 95 9.01 2.24 -0.34
C ILE A 95 10.07 2.04 -1.42
N LEU A 96 10.92 3.02 -1.65
CA LEU A 96 12.00 2.92 -2.64
C LEU A 96 12.95 1.77 -2.32
N GLN A 97 13.32 1.59 -1.06
CA GLN A 97 14.15 0.47 -0.63
C GLN A 97 13.45 -0.87 -0.85
N TYR A 98 12.15 -0.94 -0.61
CA TYR A 98 11.37 -2.14 -0.87
C TYR A 98 11.39 -2.51 -2.35
N VAL A 99 11.17 -1.53 -3.24
CA VAL A 99 11.24 -1.72 -4.69
C VAL A 99 12.61 -2.24 -5.09
N GLU A 100 13.68 -1.64 -4.56
CA GLU A 100 15.05 -2.03 -4.87
C GLU A 100 15.35 -3.47 -4.45
N ARG A 101 14.91 -3.86 -3.25
CA ARG A 101 15.14 -5.22 -2.74
C ARG A 101 14.36 -6.29 -3.49
N ARG A 102 13.11 -5.99 -3.86
CA ARG A 102 12.23 -6.97 -4.50
C ARG A 102 12.43 -7.05 -6.00
N GLY A 103 12.59 -5.92 -6.67
CA GLY A 103 12.77 -5.85 -8.12
C GLY A 103 11.52 -6.20 -8.94
N SER A 104 10.45 -6.71 -8.32
CA SER A 104 9.20 -7.10 -8.99
C SER A 104 8.03 -6.90 -8.03
N MET A 105 6.80 -6.98 -8.57
CA MET A 105 5.58 -6.88 -7.76
C MET A 105 5.56 -7.96 -6.68
N PRO A 106 5.00 -7.66 -5.50
CA PRO A 106 4.76 -8.67 -4.47
C PRO A 106 3.91 -9.83 -5.02
N ALA A 107 4.12 -11.02 -4.47
CA ALA A 107 3.31 -12.17 -4.80
C ALA A 107 1.85 -11.97 -4.34
N ASP A 108 0.93 -12.70 -4.98
CA ASP A 108 -0.47 -12.73 -4.55
C ASP A 108 -0.56 -13.14 -3.08
N TYR A 109 -1.48 -12.51 -2.36
CA TYR A 109 -1.71 -12.73 -0.92
C TYR A 109 -0.56 -12.29 -0.02
N LEU A 110 0.49 -11.65 -0.55
CA LEU A 110 1.56 -11.13 0.28
C LEU A 110 1.05 -10.00 1.16
N CYS A 111 1.42 -10.05 2.44
CA CYS A 111 1.24 -8.96 3.38
C CYS A 111 2.58 -8.79 4.10
N ASP A 112 3.23 -7.66 3.92
CA ASP A 112 4.56 -7.41 4.45
C ASP A 112 4.62 -6.01 5.07
N PHE A 113 5.66 -5.75 5.86
CA PHE A 113 5.88 -4.46 6.50
C PHE A 113 7.00 -3.71 5.79
N LEU A 114 6.80 -2.41 5.59
CA LEU A 114 7.90 -1.53 5.19
C LEU A 114 8.89 -1.39 6.35
N ARG A 115 10.16 -1.17 6.02
CA ARG A 115 11.23 -1.02 7.00
C ARG A 115 11.90 0.34 6.83
N ALA A 116 12.21 0.92 7.97
CA ALA A 116 12.96 2.19 7.99
C ALA A 116 14.38 2.00 7.46
#